data_213f77604458e56ed072c26828eefb3d
#
_entry.id   213f77604458e56ed072c26828eefb3d
#
_cell.length_a   1.000
_cell.length_b   1.000
_cell.length_c   1.000
_cell.angle_alpha   90.00
_cell.angle_beta   90.00
_cell.angle_gamma   90.00
#
_symmetry.space_group_name_H-M   'P 1'
#
loop_
_entity.id
_entity.type
_entity.pdbx_description
1 polymer ?
#
loop_
_entity_poly.entity_id
_entity_poly.type
_entity_poly.pdbx_seq_one_letter_code
_entity_poly.pdbx_strand_id
1 'polypeptide(L)'
;IVVGHKRDFANGGLPVAPDAVLLYPEEDTRSNVGSHVGVRPSQLIVVDGTWHQAKTIVRDCRQLQTLPRLRLTPAQPGQYRIRREPTPLSLSTVEATVQALSRLEPETPGLDQLLAAFETMVTAQMTRRSREQGTRQKLRSGGVYNKYPRALFLPASQLVVAYGEAPPKSQEGGSDVLQPVNWVAQRLGTNERFEQVLQHAVDLPHRVREHMQLAGITPDRCSTRTHFEQEWRTFLKPKDVLVVYHARTAQLLQGATGPRVRTLVLKSICGKTPAASGSLDEVLRVLGVKALDAWGPTRAHHRLAMAVALAGHLRFCAHKA
;
A
#
# COMPACT_ATOMS: atom_id res chain seq x y z
N ILE A 1 25.81 14.63 -5.45
CA ILE A 1 24.42 14.13 -5.54
C ILE A 1 23.62 14.78 -4.44
N VAL A 2 22.53 15.45 -4.79
CA VAL A 2 21.57 16.01 -3.85
C VAL A 2 20.31 15.16 -3.91
N VAL A 3 19.89 14.62 -2.77
CA VAL A 3 18.67 13.84 -2.65
C VAL A 3 17.70 14.61 -1.74
N GLY A 4 16.47 14.78 -2.21
CA GLY A 4 15.45 15.50 -1.43
C GLY A 4 14.05 14.93 -1.67
N HIS A 5 13.15 15.20 -0.74
CA HIS A 5 11.74 14.88 -0.86
C HIS A 5 10.94 16.03 -1.48
N LYS A 6 9.78 15.74 -2.07
CA LYS A 6 8.87 16.76 -2.61
C LYS A 6 8.63 17.95 -1.65
N ARG A 7 8.62 17.71 -0.33
CA ARG A 7 8.43 18.74 0.69
C ARG A 7 9.59 19.74 0.78
N ASP A 8 10.82 19.26 0.56
CA ASP A 8 12.03 20.08 0.63
C ASP A 8 12.08 21.07 -0.53
N PHE A 9 11.34 20.79 -1.59
CA PHE A 9 11.30 21.56 -2.84
C PHE A 9 10.05 22.46 -2.97
N ALA A 10 9.04 22.25 -2.14
CA ALA A 10 7.79 23.05 -2.20
C ALA A 10 8.02 24.54 -1.88
N ASN A 11 9.08 24.86 -1.13
CA ASN A 11 9.41 26.20 -0.66
C ASN A 11 10.58 26.86 -1.44
N GLY A 12 10.89 26.39 -2.66
CA GLY A 12 11.92 27.02 -3.50
C GLY A 12 13.36 26.58 -3.20
N GLY A 13 13.55 25.49 -2.46
CA GLY A 13 14.86 25.06 -1.97
C GLY A 13 15.68 24.11 -2.85
N LEU A 14 15.29 23.85 -4.12
CA LEU A 14 16.11 23.05 -5.04
C LEU A 14 17.30 23.88 -5.55
N PRO A 15 18.55 23.47 -5.29
CA PRO A 15 19.70 24.06 -5.94
C PRO A 15 19.74 23.59 -7.40
N VAL A 16 19.13 24.38 -8.29
CA VAL A 16 19.08 24.11 -9.71
C VAL A 16 20.13 24.96 -10.41
N ALA A 17 21.07 24.31 -11.12
CA ALA A 17 22.05 25.02 -11.93
C ALA A 17 21.37 25.68 -13.14
N PRO A 18 21.91 26.81 -13.66
CA PRO A 18 21.31 27.50 -14.80
C PRO A 18 21.19 26.67 -16.07
N ASP A 19 22.06 25.67 -16.24
CA ASP A 19 22.11 24.73 -17.36
C ASP A 19 21.60 23.31 -17.00
N ALA A 20 20.88 23.19 -15.88
CA ALA A 20 20.30 21.92 -15.44
C ALA A 20 19.28 21.39 -16.46
N VAL A 21 19.25 20.06 -16.62
CA VAL A 21 18.27 19.35 -17.45
C VAL A 21 17.49 18.34 -16.62
N LEU A 22 16.22 18.19 -16.93
CA LEU A 22 15.34 17.21 -16.33
C LEU A 22 15.26 15.94 -17.19
N LEU A 23 15.64 14.81 -16.66
CA LEU A 23 15.42 13.51 -17.30
C LEU A 23 13.95 13.13 -17.19
N TYR A 24 13.19 13.32 -18.28
CA TYR A 24 11.74 13.08 -18.28
C TYR A 24 11.22 12.83 -19.70
N PRO A 25 10.31 11.85 -19.92
CA PRO A 25 9.65 11.67 -21.18
C PRO A 25 8.73 12.87 -21.48
N GLU A 26 8.73 13.31 -22.72
CA GLU A 26 7.85 14.38 -23.18
C GLU A 26 6.53 13.79 -23.65
N GLU A 27 5.40 14.26 -23.10
CA GLU A 27 4.07 13.86 -23.53
C GLU A 27 3.44 14.88 -24.51
N ASP A 28 4.03 16.07 -24.69
CA ASP A 28 3.44 17.16 -25.47
C ASP A 28 4.36 17.65 -26.60
N THR A 29 3.80 17.67 -27.81
CA THR A 29 4.47 18.09 -29.05
C THR A 29 4.72 19.61 -29.12
N ARG A 30 4.47 20.38 -28.09
CA ARG A 30 4.52 21.85 -28.08
C ARG A 30 5.83 22.46 -27.65
N SER A 31 6.75 21.73 -27.09
CA SER A 31 8.09 22.24 -26.74
C SER A 31 9.16 21.55 -27.60
N ASN A 32 9.27 22.02 -28.84
CA ASN A 32 10.50 21.85 -29.64
C ASN A 32 11.65 22.63 -28.99
N VAL A 33 12.05 22.28 -27.79
CA VAL A 33 13.39 22.61 -27.32
C VAL A 33 14.29 21.52 -27.86
N GLY A 34 14.88 21.84 -29.00
CA GLY A 34 15.72 20.97 -29.77
C GLY A 34 16.73 20.23 -28.93
N SER A 35 17.06 19.06 -29.39
CA SER A 35 18.27 18.34 -29.06
C SER A 35 19.41 19.35 -28.87
N HIS A 36 19.68 19.78 -27.64
CA HIS A 36 20.92 20.51 -27.35
C HIS A 36 22.06 19.49 -27.42
N VAL A 37 22.34 19.10 -28.66
CA VAL A 37 23.58 18.40 -29.05
C VAL A 37 24.62 19.47 -29.08
N GLY A 38 25.33 19.66 -27.99
CA GLY A 38 26.49 20.60 -28.03
C GLY A 38 27.00 21.08 -26.68
N VAL A 39 26.17 21.19 -25.68
CA VAL A 39 26.62 21.64 -24.34
C VAL A 39 26.23 20.59 -23.30
N ARG A 40 27.22 20.02 -22.63
CA ARG A 40 27.07 19.06 -21.57
C ARG A 40 26.46 19.81 -20.35
N PRO A 41 25.27 19.43 -19.84
CA PRO A 41 24.71 20.10 -18.67
C PRO A 41 25.57 19.82 -17.44
N SER A 42 25.69 20.81 -16.56
CA SER A 42 26.41 20.64 -15.29
C SER A 42 25.58 19.87 -14.25
N GLN A 43 24.28 19.76 -14.49
CA GLN A 43 23.37 19.06 -13.56
C GLN A 43 22.30 18.29 -14.31
N LEU A 44 22.17 17.00 -13.96
CA LEU A 44 21.07 16.13 -14.39
C LEU A 44 20.11 15.95 -13.22
N ILE A 45 18.84 16.31 -13.39
CA ILE A 45 17.78 16.09 -12.42
C ILE A 45 16.97 14.86 -12.79
N VAL A 46 16.87 13.93 -11.85
CA VAL A 46 16.15 12.67 -12.02
C VAL A 46 15.04 12.59 -10.99
N VAL A 47 13.81 12.32 -11.43
CA VAL A 47 12.67 12.15 -10.53
C VAL A 47 12.45 10.66 -10.28
N ASP A 48 12.65 10.22 -9.02
CA ASP A 48 12.43 8.83 -8.62
C ASP A 48 11.04 8.62 -8.02
N GLY A 49 10.39 7.53 -8.41
CA GLY A 49 9.07 7.14 -7.92
C GLY A 49 8.29 6.28 -8.91
N THR A 50 7.03 6.01 -8.58
CA THR A 50 6.09 5.42 -9.56
C THR A 50 5.77 6.46 -10.64
N TRP A 51 5.36 6.03 -11.83
CA TRP A 51 4.96 6.93 -12.92
C TRP A 51 3.95 8.00 -12.46
N HIS A 52 2.97 7.61 -11.64
CA HIS A 52 2.01 8.55 -11.08
C HIS A 52 2.67 9.56 -10.13
N GLN A 53 3.60 9.12 -9.28
CA GLN A 53 4.33 10.01 -8.38
C GLN A 53 5.24 10.96 -9.15
N ALA A 54 5.99 10.47 -10.15
CA ALA A 54 6.84 11.29 -10.99
C ALA A 54 6.05 12.39 -11.72
N LYS A 55 4.91 12.05 -12.34
CA LYS A 55 3.99 13.02 -12.95
C LYS A 55 3.51 14.07 -11.95
N THR A 56 3.15 13.64 -10.74
CA THR A 56 2.68 14.54 -9.68
C THR A 56 3.80 15.48 -9.21
N ILE A 57 5.03 14.97 -9.04
CA ILE A 57 6.17 15.79 -8.61
C ILE A 57 6.48 16.87 -9.66
N VAL A 58 6.58 16.47 -10.93
CA VAL A 58 6.87 17.43 -12.02
C VAL A 58 5.73 18.44 -12.17
N ARG A 59 4.47 18.04 -12.07
CA ARG A 59 3.31 18.94 -12.13
C ARG A 59 3.29 19.96 -10.98
N ASP A 60 3.62 19.51 -9.77
CA ASP A 60 3.47 20.33 -8.57
C ASP A 60 4.72 21.20 -8.26
N CYS A 61 5.86 20.96 -8.93
CA CYS A 61 7.10 21.70 -8.75
C CYS A 61 7.36 22.63 -9.96
N ARG A 62 7.11 23.93 -9.79
CA ARG A 62 7.30 24.93 -10.86
C ARG A 62 8.71 24.93 -11.43
N GLN A 63 9.74 24.78 -10.59
CA GLN A 63 11.13 24.76 -11.04
C GLN A 63 11.40 23.62 -12.03
N LEU A 64 10.79 22.42 -11.80
CA LEU A 64 10.96 21.29 -12.71
C LEU A 64 10.19 21.46 -14.02
N GLN A 65 9.12 22.27 -14.02
CA GLN A 65 8.35 22.53 -15.24
C GLN A 65 9.09 23.39 -16.26
N THR A 66 9.94 24.31 -15.78
CA THR A 66 10.67 25.26 -16.62
C THR A 66 12.00 24.72 -17.16
N LEU A 67 12.45 23.56 -16.65
CA LEU A 67 13.72 22.98 -17.07
C LEU A 67 13.65 22.38 -18.47
N PRO A 68 14.73 22.51 -19.25
CA PRO A 68 14.90 21.75 -20.48
C PRO A 68 14.84 20.25 -20.19
N ARG A 69 14.22 19.48 -21.07
CA ARG A 69 14.04 18.04 -20.87
C ARG A 69 15.05 17.24 -21.69
N LEU A 70 15.75 16.33 -21.00
CA LEU A 70 16.54 15.31 -21.66
C LEU A 70 15.64 14.10 -21.96
N ARG A 71 15.39 13.87 -23.24
CA ARG A 71 14.61 12.73 -23.71
C ARG A 71 15.52 11.57 -24.09
N LEU A 72 15.14 10.39 -23.62
CA LEU A 72 15.74 9.13 -24.09
C LEU A 72 14.82 8.48 -25.12
N THR A 73 15.42 7.86 -26.11
CA THR A 73 14.73 7.02 -27.10
C THR A 73 15.30 5.62 -26.97
N PRO A 74 14.76 4.78 -26.06
CA PRO A 74 15.28 3.44 -25.83
C PRO A 74 15.11 2.60 -27.10
N ALA A 75 16.15 1.91 -27.52
CA ALA A 75 16.10 0.97 -28.64
C ALA A 75 15.49 -0.38 -28.24
N GLN A 76 15.46 -0.68 -26.94
CA GLN A 76 14.95 -1.93 -26.38
C GLN A 76 14.08 -1.68 -25.15
N PRO A 77 13.13 -2.57 -24.86
CA PRO A 77 12.34 -2.51 -23.62
C PRO A 77 13.22 -2.57 -22.38
N GLY A 78 12.78 -1.91 -21.29
CA GLY A 78 13.43 -1.97 -19.99
C GLY A 78 13.42 -3.39 -19.41
N GLN A 79 14.40 -3.70 -18.54
CA GLN A 79 14.53 -4.99 -17.86
C GLN A 79 13.83 -5.02 -16.49
N TYR A 80 13.16 -3.94 -16.09
CA TYR A 80 12.48 -3.84 -14.80
C TYR A 80 11.13 -4.56 -14.80
N ARG A 81 11.15 -5.87 -14.58
CA ARG A 81 9.97 -6.76 -14.63
C ARG A 81 9.16 -6.83 -13.30
N ILE A 82 9.54 -6.06 -12.29
CA ILE A 82 8.87 -6.10 -10.97
C ILE A 82 7.53 -5.38 -10.99
N ARG A 83 7.36 -4.36 -11.82
CA ARG A 83 6.12 -3.58 -11.98
C ARG A 83 5.70 -3.55 -13.44
N ARG A 84 4.41 -3.38 -13.67
CA ARG A 84 3.89 -3.15 -15.02
C ARG A 84 4.23 -1.73 -15.44
N GLU A 85 4.90 -1.60 -16.54
CA GLU A 85 5.27 -0.32 -17.12
C GLU A 85 4.14 0.26 -17.98
N PRO A 86 4.03 1.60 -18.11
CA PRO A 86 2.99 2.25 -18.90
C PRO A 86 3.06 1.90 -20.38
N THR A 87 4.28 1.80 -20.92
CA THR A 87 4.54 1.43 -22.32
C THR A 87 5.67 0.41 -22.38
N PRO A 88 5.79 -0.38 -23.47
CA PRO A 88 6.85 -1.36 -23.64
C PRO A 88 8.28 -0.76 -23.61
N LEU A 89 8.42 0.51 -23.99
CA LEU A 89 9.70 1.22 -24.01
C LEU A 89 9.95 2.08 -22.76
N SER A 90 9.10 1.97 -21.74
CA SER A 90 9.33 2.66 -20.47
C SER A 90 10.55 2.06 -19.76
N LEU A 91 11.37 2.93 -19.18
CA LEU A 91 12.54 2.55 -18.40
C LEU A 91 12.29 2.77 -16.91
N SER A 92 12.92 1.97 -16.07
CA SER A 92 13.04 2.31 -14.65
C SER A 92 13.92 3.54 -14.45
N THR A 93 13.85 4.16 -13.28
CA THR A 93 14.70 5.30 -12.93
C THR A 93 16.19 4.97 -13.09
N VAL A 94 16.62 3.77 -12.67
CA VAL A 94 18.02 3.33 -12.79
C VAL A 94 18.43 3.18 -14.25
N GLU A 95 17.65 2.47 -15.07
CA GLU A 95 17.92 2.29 -16.50
C GLU A 95 17.96 3.62 -17.24
N ALA A 96 17.01 4.50 -16.97
CA ALA A 96 16.96 5.83 -17.56
C ALA A 96 18.18 6.68 -17.15
N THR A 97 18.56 6.63 -15.88
CA THR A 97 19.73 7.35 -15.37
C THR A 97 21.01 6.86 -16.02
N VAL A 98 21.21 5.54 -16.11
CA VAL A 98 22.40 4.97 -16.75
C VAL A 98 22.45 5.34 -18.24
N GLN A 99 21.34 5.23 -18.97
CA GLN A 99 21.32 5.64 -20.39
C GLN A 99 21.61 7.14 -20.55
N ALA A 100 21.09 7.99 -19.68
CA ALA A 100 21.38 9.42 -19.71
C ALA A 100 22.86 9.70 -19.45
N LEU A 101 23.44 9.08 -18.43
CA LEU A 101 24.86 9.24 -18.09
C LEU A 101 25.76 8.67 -19.17
N SER A 102 25.50 7.49 -19.73
CA SER A 102 26.27 6.94 -20.84
C SER A 102 26.29 7.86 -22.07
N ARG A 103 25.21 8.65 -22.25
CA ARG A 103 25.14 9.63 -23.35
C ARG A 103 25.86 10.94 -23.02
N LEU A 104 25.75 11.41 -21.77
CA LEU A 104 26.31 12.68 -21.31
C LEU A 104 27.77 12.54 -20.88
N GLU A 105 28.14 11.38 -20.34
CA GLU A 105 29.42 11.09 -19.70
C GLU A 105 29.92 9.69 -20.09
N PRO A 106 30.21 9.43 -21.36
CA PRO A 106 30.56 8.09 -21.83
C PRO A 106 31.80 7.52 -21.14
N GLU A 107 32.69 8.36 -20.65
CA GLU A 107 33.91 7.94 -19.95
C GLU A 107 33.67 7.59 -18.47
N THR A 108 32.43 7.72 -17.95
CA THR A 108 32.13 7.40 -16.55
C THR A 108 32.20 5.88 -16.33
N PRO A 109 33.13 5.39 -15.50
CA PRO A 109 33.25 3.97 -15.25
C PRO A 109 32.12 3.45 -14.37
N GLY A 110 31.81 2.15 -14.51
CA GLY A 110 30.89 1.47 -13.60
C GLY A 110 29.40 1.53 -13.96
N LEU A 111 29.01 2.20 -15.04
CA LEU A 111 27.62 2.28 -15.47
C LEU A 111 27.05 0.91 -15.84
N ASP A 112 27.83 0.07 -16.54
CA ASP A 112 27.43 -1.29 -16.87
C ASP A 112 27.33 -2.18 -15.62
N GLN A 113 28.25 -1.97 -14.66
CA GLN A 113 28.21 -2.68 -13.38
C GLN A 113 26.95 -2.32 -12.56
N LEU A 114 26.52 -1.06 -12.62
CA LEU A 114 25.28 -0.62 -11.97
C LEU A 114 24.06 -1.30 -12.60
N LEU A 115 23.99 -1.41 -13.93
CA LEU A 115 22.92 -2.15 -14.61
C LEU A 115 22.95 -3.63 -14.24
N ALA A 116 24.10 -4.28 -14.26
CA ALA A 116 24.23 -5.69 -13.88
C ALA A 116 23.79 -5.95 -12.43
N ALA A 117 24.15 -5.06 -11.50
CA ALA A 117 23.71 -5.13 -10.11
C ALA A 117 22.18 -4.95 -10.00
N PHE A 118 21.62 -4.01 -10.76
CA PHE A 118 20.18 -3.79 -10.83
C PHE A 118 19.43 -5.01 -11.37
N GLU A 119 19.88 -5.61 -12.45
CA GLU A 119 19.29 -6.84 -13.01
C GLU A 119 19.37 -8.01 -12.03
N THR A 120 20.48 -8.14 -11.32
CA THR A 120 20.65 -9.15 -10.26
C THR A 120 19.60 -8.95 -9.16
N MET A 121 19.40 -7.72 -8.72
CA MET A 121 18.39 -7.37 -7.73
C MET A 121 16.97 -7.69 -8.25
N VAL A 122 16.65 -7.31 -9.48
CA VAL A 122 15.35 -7.59 -10.12
C VAL A 122 15.10 -9.09 -10.17
N THR A 123 16.09 -9.86 -10.61
CA THR A 123 16.02 -11.32 -10.72
C THR A 123 15.83 -11.97 -9.34
N ALA A 124 16.58 -11.53 -8.33
CA ALA A 124 16.43 -12.01 -6.96
C ALA A 124 15.04 -11.74 -6.41
N GLN A 125 14.50 -10.55 -6.64
CA GLN A 125 13.14 -10.19 -6.22
C GLN A 125 12.06 -10.99 -6.97
N MET A 126 12.24 -11.24 -8.26
CA MET A 126 11.33 -12.08 -9.06
C MET A 126 11.35 -13.52 -8.57
N THR A 127 12.53 -14.08 -8.30
CA THR A 127 12.69 -15.44 -7.74
C THR A 127 12.03 -15.54 -6.36
N ARG A 128 12.23 -14.55 -5.50
CA ARG A 128 11.57 -14.48 -4.18
C ARG A 128 10.05 -14.41 -4.31
N ARG A 129 9.54 -13.55 -5.21
CA ARG A 129 8.10 -13.47 -5.51
C ARG A 129 7.55 -14.78 -6.07
N SER A 130 8.27 -15.43 -6.98
CA SER A 130 7.88 -16.73 -7.53
C SER A 130 7.86 -17.82 -6.45
N ARG A 131 8.82 -17.82 -5.52
CA ARG A 131 8.80 -18.74 -4.35
C ARG A 131 7.63 -18.42 -3.41
N GLU A 132 7.37 -17.16 -3.11
CA GLU A 132 6.23 -16.74 -2.29
C GLU A 132 4.90 -17.01 -3.00
N GLN A 133 4.82 -16.81 -4.31
CA GLN A 133 3.67 -17.15 -5.14
C GLN A 133 3.53 -18.67 -5.30
N GLY A 134 4.62 -19.39 -5.47
CA GLY A 134 4.62 -20.87 -5.48
C GLY A 134 4.15 -21.46 -4.16
N THR A 135 4.53 -20.89 -3.02
CA THR A 135 3.98 -21.24 -1.71
C THR A 135 2.51 -20.85 -1.59
N ARG A 136 2.11 -19.67 -2.11
CA ARG A 136 0.71 -19.25 -2.21
C ARG A 136 -0.07 -20.09 -3.23
N GLN A 137 0.56 -20.54 -4.30
CA GLN A 137 -0.05 -21.34 -5.35
C GLN A 137 -0.13 -22.82 -4.98
N LYS A 138 0.82 -23.37 -4.20
CA LYS A 138 0.65 -24.68 -3.53
C LYS A 138 -0.53 -24.70 -2.54
N LEU A 139 -0.83 -23.56 -1.92
CA LEU A 139 -2.09 -23.35 -1.18
C LEU A 139 -3.30 -23.14 -2.11
N ARG A 140 -3.08 -22.88 -3.40
CA ARG A 140 -4.11 -22.67 -4.43
C ARG A 140 -4.32 -23.86 -5.37
N SER A 141 -3.33 -24.72 -5.57
CA SER A 141 -3.37 -25.84 -6.52
C SER A 141 -3.99 -27.09 -5.90
N GLY A 142 -5.29 -27.14 -5.88
CA GLY A 142 -6.07 -28.33 -5.54
C GLY A 142 -7.45 -28.21 -6.14
N GLY A 143 -7.58 -28.57 -7.43
CA GLY A 143 -8.88 -28.76 -8.08
C GLY A 143 -9.54 -27.51 -8.67
N VAL A 144 -10.45 -27.71 -9.57
CA VAL A 144 -11.18 -26.77 -10.44
C VAL A 144 -11.99 -25.64 -9.72
N TYR A 145 -11.77 -25.38 -8.43
CA TYR A 145 -12.61 -24.51 -7.58
C TYR A 145 -11.99 -23.16 -7.19
N ASN A 146 -11.22 -22.51 -8.04
CA ASN A 146 -10.29 -21.47 -7.57
C ASN A 146 -10.63 -20.00 -7.85
N LYS A 147 -11.93 -19.66 -7.84
CA LYS A 147 -12.35 -18.25 -7.79
C LYS A 147 -12.14 -17.63 -6.39
N TYR A 148 -12.22 -18.44 -5.34
CA TYR A 148 -12.20 -18.01 -3.94
C TYR A 148 -11.03 -18.59 -3.15
N PRO A 149 -10.42 -17.83 -2.21
CA PRO A 149 -9.36 -18.33 -1.33
C PRO A 149 -9.82 -19.49 -0.44
N ARG A 150 -8.94 -20.48 -0.22
CA ARG A 150 -9.23 -21.62 0.66
C ARG A 150 -9.71 -21.24 2.06
N ALA A 151 -9.28 -20.12 2.58
CA ALA A 151 -9.72 -19.63 3.89
C ALA A 151 -11.24 -19.50 4.01
N LEU A 152 -11.94 -19.18 2.91
CA LEU A 152 -13.41 -19.07 2.92
C LEU A 152 -14.14 -20.43 3.08
N PHE A 153 -13.46 -21.54 2.85
CA PHE A 153 -13.99 -22.90 3.02
C PHE A 153 -13.72 -23.49 4.40
N LEU A 154 -12.93 -22.82 5.23
CA LEU A 154 -12.69 -23.25 6.61
C LEU A 154 -13.97 -23.15 7.45
N PRO A 155 -14.07 -23.90 8.57
CA PRO A 155 -15.15 -23.74 9.53
C PRO A 155 -15.32 -22.25 9.90
N ALA A 156 -16.56 -21.76 9.97
CA ALA A 156 -16.83 -20.37 10.31
C ALA A 156 -16.19 -19.96 11.64
N SER A 157 -16.15 -20.88 12.60
CA SER A 157 -15.52 -20.69 13.91
C SER A 157 -14.01 -20.46 13.89
N GLN A 158 -13.34 -20.68 12.76
CA GLN A 158 -11.92 -20.36 12.57
C GLN A 158 -11.69 -19.01 11.89
N LEU A 159 -12.76 -18.29 11.52
CA LEU A 159 -12.66 -16.99 10.88
C LEU A 159 -12.96 -15.88 11.88
N VAL A 160 -11.97 -15.06 12.17
CA VAL A 160 -12.09 -13.89 13.04
C VAL A 160 -12.08 -12.65 12.18
N VAL A 161 -13.26 -12.03 11.99
CA VAL A 161 -13.36 -10.77 11.27
C VAL A 161 -12.99 -9.64 12.22
N ALA A 162 -12.12 -8.75 11.79
CA ALA A 162 -11.66 -7.64 12.62
C ALA A 162 -11.63 -6.32 11.86
N TYR A 163 -11.83 -5.25 12.61
CA TYR A 163 -11.64 -3.89 12.17
C TYR A 163 -10.90 -3.10 13.24
N GLY A 164 -9.94 -2.29 12.80
CA GLY A 164 -9.17 -1.43 13.69
C GLY A 164 -9.04 -0.03 13.11
N GLU A 165 -9.10 0.96 13.96
CA GLU A 165 -8.86 2.35 13.64
C GLU A 165 -7.47 2.77 14.10
N ALA A 166 -6.78 3.53 13.24
CA ALA A 166 -5.48 4.12 13.52
C ALA A 166 -5.62 5.61 13.75
N PRO A 167 -4.73 6.24 14.51
CA PRO A 167 -4.66 7.69 14.59
C PRO A 167 -4.38 8.29 13.20
N PRO A 168 -4.80 9.51 12.93
CA PRO A 168 -4.38 10.22 11.74
C PRO A 168 -2.85 10.33 11.74
N LYS A 169 -2.23 10.32 10.57
CA LYS A 169 -0.78 10.54 10.46
C LYS A 169 -0.46 11.91 11.04
N SER A 170 0.30 11.96 12.13
CA SER A 170 0.85 13.20 12.64
C SER A 170 1.84 13.78 11.62
N GLN A 171 1.82 15.09 11.43
CA GLN A 171 2.79 15.79 10.57
C GLN A 171 4.17 15.92 11.24
N GLU A 172 4.27 15.65 12.53
CA GLU A 172 5.50 15.73 13.33
C GLU A 172 5.97 14.30 13.65
N GLY A 173 7.23 14.03 13.40
CA GLY A 173 7.96 12.77 13.47
C GLY A 173 7.81 11.88 14.71
N GLY A 174 6.58 11.52 15.06
CA GLY A 174 6.25 10.54 16.08
C GLY A 174 6.45 9.12 15.54
N SER A 175 6.80 8.22 16.42
CA SER A 175 7.06 6.79 16.22
C SER A 175 6.23 6.18 15.09
N ASP A 176 6.89 5.66 14.05
CA ASP A 176 6.29 5.01 12.86
C ASP A 176 5.53 3.69 13.17
N VAL A 177 5.38 3.32 14.43
CA VAL A 177 4.66 2.11 14.83
C VAL A 177 3.16 2.37 14.74
N LEU A 178 2.54 1.89 13.68
CA LEU A 178 1.10 1.90 13.51
C LEU A 178 0.47 1.08 14.65
N GLN A 179 -0.29 1.74 15.53
CA GLN A 179 -1.04 1.08 16.60
C GLN A 179 -2.54 1.31 16.42
N PRO A 180 -3.39 0.35 16.82
CA PRO A 180 -4.82 0.59 16.82
C PRO A 180 -5.21 1.55 17.95
N VAL A 181 -6.13 2.44 17.66
CA VAL A 181 -6.81 3.29 18.66
C VAL A 181 -8.02 2.56 19.25
N ASN A 182 -8.79 1.96 18.38
CA ASN A 182 -9.94 1.13 18.68
C ASN A 182 -9.84 -0.15 17.85
N TRP A 183 -9.99 -1.30 18.50
CA TRP A 183 -9.93 -2.61 17.85
C TRP A 183 -11.14 -3.43 18.23
N VAL A 184 -11.88 -3.88 17.24
CA VAL A 184 -13.07 -4.72 17.39
C VAL A 184 -12.95 -5.95 16.50
N ALA A 185 -13.41 -7.10 17.00
CA ALA A 185 -13.42 -8.33 16.23
C ALA A 185 -14.62 -9.22 16.62
N GLN A 186 -14.99 -10.08 15.68
CA GLN A 186 -16.05 -11.08 15.87
C GLN A 186 -15.66 -12.37 15.19
N ARG A 187 -15.80 -13.49 15.91
CA ARG A 187 -15.62 -14.82 15.37
C ARG A 187 -16.90 -15.25 14.66
N LEU A 188 -16.78 -15.62 13.40
CA LEU A 188 -17.93 -16.15 12.64
C LEU A 188 -18.39 -17.48 13.23
N GLY A 189 -19.70 -17.72 13.23
CA GLY A 189 -20.30 -18.98 13.67
C GLY A 189 -20.52 -19.14 15.17
N THR A 190 -19.71 -18.51 16.04
CA THR A 190 -19.91 -18.53 17.50
C THR A 190 -20.36 -17.19 18.05
N ASN A 191 -20.20 -16.10 17.29
CA ASN A 191 -20.44 -14.73 17.72
C ASN A 191 -19.60 -14.27 18.93
N GLU A 192 -18.50 -14.98 19.26
CA GLU A 192 -17.52 -14.48 20.21
C GLU A 192 -17.01 -13.12 19.74
N ARG A 193 -16.98 -12.13 20.64
CA ARG A 193 -16.66 -10.73 20.34
C ARG A 193 -15.44 -10.30 21.13
N PHE A 194 -14.67 -9.38 20.52
CA PHE A 194 -13.54 -8.73 21.15
C PHE A 194 -13.62 -7.23 20.89
N GLU A 195 -13.43 -6.44 21.93
CA GLU A 195 -13.37 -4.98 21.84
C GLU A 195 -12.34 -4.44 22.80
N GLN A 196 -11.47 -3.56 22.32
CA GLN A 196 -10.64 -2.74 23.19
C GLN A 196 -10.35 -1.38 22.56
N VAL A 197 -10.41 -0.34 23.37
CA VAL A 197 -9.93 1.01 23.07
C VAL A 197 -8.61 1.20 23.82
N LEU A 198 -7.58 1.71 23.15
CA LEU A 198 -6.26 1.88 23.73
C LEU A 198 -6.10 3.28 24.36
N GLN A 199 -5.24 3.39 25.37
CA GLN A 199 -5.07 4.61 26.18
C GLN A 199 -4.81 5.87 25.35
N HIS A 200 -4.00 5.78 24.29
CA HIS A 200 -3.73 6.93 23.42
C HIS A 200 -4.96 7.44 22.64
N ALA A 201 -6.11 6.76 22.74
CA ALA A 201 -7.37 7.27 22.20
C ALA A 201 -7.84 8.57 22.86
N VAL A 202 -7.53 8.73 24.17
CA VAL A 202 -7.93 9.92 24.92
C VAL A 202 -7.12 11.16 24.55
N ASP A 203 -5.89 10.95 24.07
CA ASP A 203 -4.97 12.02 23.65
C ASP A 203 -5.28 12.54 22.24
N LEU A 204 -6.18 11.89 21.52
CA LEU A 204 -6.55 12.32 20.18
C LEU A 204 -7.35 13.62 20.21
N PRO A 205 -7.19 14.49 19.19
CA PRO A 205 -8.01 15.69 19.04
C PRO A 205 -9.51 15.37 19.10
N HIS A 206 -10.30 16.22 19.73
CA HIS A 206 -11.75 16.02 19.92
C HIS A 206 -12.46 15.65 18.62
N ARG A 207 -12.18 16.37 17.53
CA ARG A 207 -12.75 16.11 16.19
C ARG A 207 -12.44 14.69 15.67
N VAL A 208 -11.29 14.14 16.02
CA VAL A 208 -10.91 12.77 15.61
C VAL A 208 -11.69 11.76 16.44
N ARG A 209 -11.83 11.99 17.75
CA ARG A 209 -12.63 11.15 18.64
C ARG A 209 -14.11 11.15 18.27
N GLU A 210 -14.66 12.30 17.90
CA GLU A 210 -16.03 12.39 17.36
C GLU A 210 -16.19 11.58 16.08
N HIS A 211 -15.26 11.70 15.13
CA HIS A 211 -15.29 10.95 13.88
C HIS A 211 -15.24 9.44 14.10
N MET A 212 -14.52 8.98 15.12
CA MET A 212 -14.44 7.56 15.52
C MET A 212 -15.59 7.14 16.43
N GLN A 213 -16.45 8.09 16.83
CA GLN A 213 -17.52 7.89 17.82
C GLN A 213 -16.98 7.43 19.19
N LEU A 214 -15.84 8.00 19.59
CA LEU A 214 -15.14 7.77 20.85
C LEU A 214 -15.18 9.00 21.78
N ALA A 215 -16.03 9.99 21.53
CA ALA A 215 -16.06 11.25 22.27
C ALA A 215 -16.30 11.07 23.79
N GLY A 216 -17.09 10.05 24.16
CA GLY A 216 -17.41 9.73 25.55
C GLY A 216 -16.47 8.72 26.23
N ILE A 217 -15.34 8.36 25.59
CA ILE A 217 -14.40 7.42 26.18
C ILE A 217 -13.56 8.10 27.26
N THR A 218 -13.44 7.44 28.41
CA THR A 218 -12.66 7.90 29.56
C THR A 218 -11.42 7.02 29.74
N PRO A 219 -10.32 7.53 30.35
CA PRO A 219 -9.07 6.78 30.52
C PRO A 219 -9.21 5.42 31.20
N ASP A 220 -10.13 5.32 32.16
CA ASP A 220 -10.44 4.09 32.92
C ASP A 220 -11.04 2.98 32.04
N ARG A 221 -11.63 3.34 30.90
CA ARG A 221 -12.16 2.41 29.90
C ARG A 221 -11.17 2.04 28.80
N CYS A 222 -9.94 2.52 28.89
CA CYS A 222 -8.92 2.28 27.91
C CYS A 222 -7.89 1.25 28.39
N SER A 223 -7.49 0.39 27.50
CA SER A 223 -6.48 -0.64 27.75
C SER A 223 -5.07 -0.16 27.44
N THR A 224 -4.10 -0.62 28.23
CA THR A 224 -2.69 -0.48 27.84
C THR A 224 -2.41 -1.37 26.62
N ARG A 225 -1.37 -1.04 25.88
CA ARG A 225 -0.90 -1.87 24.75
C ARG A 225 -0.61 -3.30 25.19
N THR A 226 0.09 -3.49 26.28
CA THR A 226 0.47 -4.81 26.80
C THR A 226 -0.76 -5.65 27.14
N HIS A 227 -1.75 -5.05 27.78
CA HIS A 227 -3.02 -5.73 28.08
C HIS A 227 -3.77 -6.12 26.80
N PHE A 228 -3.88 -5.19 25.85
CA PHE A 228 -4.50 -5.47 24.56
C PHE A 228 -3.81 -6.64 23.84
N GLU A 229 -2.46 -6.66 23.79
CA GLU A 229 -1.70 -7.72 23.13
C GLU A 229 -1.92 -9.09 23.81
N GLN A 230 -2.00 -9.13 25.14
CA GLN A 230 -2.25 -10.34 25.91
C GLN A 230 -3.65 -10.88 25.66
N GLU A 231 -4.67 -10.04 25.80
CA GLU A 231 -6.07 -10.40 25.58
C GLU A 231 -6.32 -10.83 24.12
N TRP A 232 -5.72 -10.11 23.17
CA TRP A 232 -5.83 -10.44 21.76
C TRP A 232 -5.23 -11.80 21.42
N ARG A 233 -4.06 -12.13 22.02
CA ARG A 233 -3.45 -13.46 21.87
C ARG A 233 -4.31 -14.57 22.49
N THR A 234 -4.97 -14.29 23.59
CA THR A 234 -5.89 -15.22 24.26
C THR A 234 -7.16 -15.45 23.43
N PHE A 235 -7.67 -14.40 22.78
CA PHE A 235 -8.83 -14.48 21.91
C PHE A 235 -8.58 -15.29 20.64
N LEU A 236 -7.38 -15.18 20.08
CA LEU A 236 -7.00 -15.91 18.87
C LEU A 236 -6.61 -17.37 19.18
N LYS A 237 -7.18 -18.29 18.43
CA LYS A 237 -6.84 -19.73 18.51
C LYS A 237 -5.81 -20.11 17.44
N PRO A 238 -4.99 -21.14 17.62
CA PRO A 238 -3.87 -21.48 16.70
C PRO A 238 -4.25 -21.70 15.23
N LYS A 239 -5.50 -22.11 14.96
CA LYS A 239 -6.00 -22.37 13.60
C LYS A 239 -6.77 -21.20 12.99
N ASP A 240 -6.91 -20.09 13.72
CA ASP A 240 -7.68 -18.96 13.25
C ASP A 240 -7.07 -18.28 12.03
N VAL A 241 -7.96 -17.70 11.25
CA VAL A 241 -7.63 -16.81 10.14
C VAL A 241 -8.22 -15.45 10.46
N LEU A 242 -7.36 -14.46 10.56
CA LEU A 242 -7.76 -13.07 10.69
C LEU A 242 -8.33 -12.58 9.35
N VAL A 243 -9.57 -12.15 9.35
CA VAL A 243 -10.26 -11.63 8.19
C VAL A 243 -10.41 -10.12 8.34
N VAL A 244 -9.84 -9.37 7.41
CA VAL A 244 -9.91 -7.90 7.39
C VAL A 244 -10.37 -7.41 6.04
N TYR A 245 -11.06 -6.25 6.00
CA TYR A 245 -11.40 -5.66 4.71
C TYR A 245 -10.17 -5.13 3.98
N HIS A 246 -9.29 -4.40 4.66
CA HIS A 246 -8.10 -3.79 4.07
C HIS A 246 -6.82 -4.28 4.77
N ALA A 247 -5.76 -4.52 4.01
CA ALA A 247 -4.48 -5.00 4.54
C ALA A 247 -3.90 -4.08 5.64
N ARG A 248 -4.15 -2.76 5.56
CA ARG A 248 -3.73 -1.79 6.58
C ARG A 248 -4.28 -2.11 7.97
N THR A 249 -5.50 -2.66 8.08
CA THR A 249 -6.05 -3.08 9.36
C THR A 249 -5.20 -4.16 10.02
N ALA A 250 -4.71 -5.15 9.25
CA ALA A 250 -3.82 -6.18 9.79
C ALA A 250 -2.44 -5.62 10.19
N GLN A 251 -1.99 -4.55 9.53
CA GLN A 251 -0.72 -3.90 9.87
C GLN A 251 -0.75 -3.22 11.25
N LEU A 252 -1.92 -2.83 11.77
CA LEU A 252 -2.07 -2.27 13.12
C LEU A 252 -1.69 -3.26 14.21
N LEU A 253 -1.67 -4.56 13.91
CA LEU A 253 -1.29 -5.62 14.83
C LEU A 253 0.21 -6.00 14.73
N GLN A 254 1.03 -5.27 13.98
CA GLN A 254 2.46 -5.55 13.90
C GLN A 254 3.08 -5.46 15.29
N GLY A 255 3.62 -6.59 15.76
CA GLY A 255 4.16 -6.73 17.13
C GLY A 255 3.16 -7.23 18.18
N ALA A 256 1.85 -7.10 17.96
CA ALA A 256 0.82 -7.55 18.90
C ALA A 256 0.45 -9.04 18.73
N THR A 257 0.58 -9.56 17.53
CA THR A 257 0.38 -10.98 17.26
C THR A 257 1.68 -11.74 17.42
N GLY A 258 1.66 -12.81 18.19
CA GLY A 258 2.72 -13.82 18.20
C GLY A 258 2.99 -14.39 16.79
N PRO A 259 3.34 -15.65 16.61
CA PRO A 259 3.68 -16.23 15.31
C PRO A 259 2.58 -15.92 14.29
N ARG A 260 2.98 -15.51 13.09
CA ARG A 260 2.17 -14.94 11.98
C ARG A 260 0.77 -15.55 11.86
N VAL A 261 -0.24 -14.82 12.30
CA VAL A 261 -1.64 -15.19 12.06
C VAL A 261 -1.92 -15.12 10.55
N ARG A 262 -2.48 -16.18 10.00
CA ARG A 262 -2.91 -16.20 8.60
C ARG A 262 -3.96 -15.12 8.39
N THR A 263 -3.77 -14.27 7.40
CA THR A 263 -4.68 -13.14 7.15
C THR A 263 -5.36 -13.27 5.80
N LEU A 264 -6.67 -13.04 5.78
CA LEU A 264 -7.49 -12.93 4.57
C LEU A 264 -7.94 -11.48 4.40
N VAL A 265 -7.60 -10.88 3.27
CA VAL A 265 -7.99 -9.51 2.92
C VAL A 265 -9.18 -9.54 1.97
N LEU A 266 -10.37 -9.13 2.42
CA LEU A 266 -11.61 -9.22 1.63
C LEU A 266 -11.56 -8.32 0.39
N LYS A 267 -10.98 -7.13 0.49
CA LYS A 267 -10.83 -6.20 -0.64
C LYS A 267 -10.08 -6.84 -1.82
N SER A 268 -9.09 -7.71 -1.56
CA SER A 268 -8.34 -8.39 -2.62
C SER A 268 -9.14 -9.46 -3.35
N ILE A 269 -10.23 -9.94 -2.76
CA ILE A 269 -11.14 -10.92 -3.36
C ILE A 269 -12.16 -10.20 -4.25
N CYS A 270 -12.69 -9.08 -3.75
CA CYS A 270 -13.69 -8.27 -4.45
C CYS A 270 -13.07 -7.52 -5.65
N GLY A 271 -11.79 -7.15 -5.58
CA GLY A 271 -11.12 -6.21 -6.48
C GLY A 271 -10.91 -6.68 -7.93
N LYS A 272 -11.52 -7.79 -8.35
CA LYS A 272 -11.48 -8.26 -9.75
C LYS A 272 -12.57 -7.64 -10.63
N THR A 273 -13.49 -6.88 -10.05
CA THR A 273 -14.51 -6.12 -10.77
C THR A 273 -14.27 -4.62 -10.56
N PRO A 274 -14.42 -3.75 -11.57
CA PRO A 274 -14.21 -2.30 -11.45
C PRO A 274 -15.01 -1.65 -10.31
N ALA A 275 -16.22 -2.17 -10.07
CA ALA A 275 -17.13 -1.70 -9.03
C ALA A 275 -16.67 -2.05 -7.59
N ALA A 276 -15.71 -2.98 -7.43
CA ALA A 276 -15.31 -3.52 -6.14
C ALA A 276 -13.98 -2.95 -5.61
N SER A 277 -13.42 -1.92 -6.24
CA SER A 277 -12.20 -1.23 -5.77
C SER A 277 -12.46 -0.14 -4.72
N GLY A 278 -13.73 0.17 -4.45
CA GLY A 278 -14.19 1.26 -3.62
C GLY A 278 -14.06 1.06 -2.10
N SER A 279 -14.79 1.89 -1.36
CA SER A 279 -14.98 1.76 0.08
C SER A 279 -15.80 0.49 0.41
N LEU A 280 -15.77 0.06 1.68
CA LEU A 280 -16.57 -1.09 2.12
C LEU A 280 -18.06 -0.89 1.88
N ASP A 281 -18.57 0.34 2.09
CA ASP A 281 -19.96 0.72 1.83
C ASP A 281 -20.34 0.50 0.35
N GLU A 282 -19.46 0.94 -0.53
CA GLU A 282 -19.70 0.85 -1.97
C GLU A 282 -19.66 -0.60 -2.45
N VAL A 283 -18.74 -1.40 -1.92
CA VAL A 283 -18.67 -2.83 -2.23
C VAL A 283 -19.95 -3.55 -1.81
N LEU A 284 -20.45 -3.31 -0.59
CA LEU A 284 -21.69 -3.90 -0.11
C LEU A 284 -22.88 -3.48 -0.99
N ARG A 285 -22.97 -2.20 -1.33
CA ARG A 285 -24.02 -1.66 -2.21
C ARG A 285 -24.03 -2.34 -3.58
N VAL A 286 -22.85 -2.47 -4.20
CA VAL A 286 -22.70 -3.10 -5.53
C VAL A 286 -23.05 -4.58 -5.49
N LEU A 287 -22.69 -5.28 -4.40
CA LEU A 287 -23.00 -6.70 -4.22
C LEU A 287 -24.42 -6.96 -3.74
N GLY A 288 -25.22 -5.92 -3.46
CA GLY A 288 -26.56 -6.05 -2.89
C GLY A 288 -26.56 -6.67 -1.49
N VAL A 289 -25.45 -6.52 -0.74
CA VAL A 289 -25.31 -7.09 0.60
C VAL A 289 -25.70 -6.06 1.65
N LYS A 290 -26.73 -6.37 2.44
CA LYS A 290 -27.12 -5.53 3.56
C LYS A 290 -26.14 -5.71 4.74
N ALA A 291 -25.67 -4.59 5.30
CA ALA A 291 -24.87 -4.64 6.52
C ALA A 291 -25.70 -5.24 7.68
N LEU A 292 -25.03 -5.94 8.59
CA LEU A 292 -25.62 -6.39 9.82
C LEU A 292 -25.75 -5.21 10.80
N ASP A 293 -26.61 -5.36 11.81
CA ASP A 293 -26.68 -4.41 12.90
C ASP A 293 -25.39 -4.46 13.72
N ALA A 294 -24.83 -3.29 13.99
CA ALA A 294 -23.64 -3.18 14.82
C ALA A 294 -24.00 -3.49 16.28
N TRP A 295 -23.16 -4.30 16.94
CA TRP A 295 -23.38 -4.66 18.34
C TRP A 295 -22.86 -3.62 19.37
N GLY A 296 -22.23 -2.57 18.89
CA GLY A 296 -21.75 -1.45 19.69
C GLY A 296 -21.83 -0.12 18.95
N PRO A 297 -21.65 1.00 19.66
CA PRO A 297 -21.97 2.33 19.14
C PRO A 297 -20.86 2.97 18.30
N THR A 298 -19.63 2.44 18.33
CA THR A 298 -18.51 3.13 17.69
C THR A 298 -18.47 2.89 16.18
N ARG A 299 -17.82 3.79 15.46
CA ARG A 299 -17.59 3.64 14.03
C ARG A 299 -16.91 2.31 13.69
N ALA A 300 -16.02 1.82 14.56
CA ALA A 300 -15.36 0.52 14.38
C ALA A 300 -16.38 -0.63 14.39
N HIS A 301 -17.39 -0.60 15.24
CA HIS A 301 -18.47 -1.60 15.28
C HIS A 301 -19.28 -1.61 13.98
N HIS A 302 -19.66 -0.44 13.47
CA HIS A 302 -20.38 -0.35 12.20
C HIS A 302 -19.57 -0.90 11.05
N ARG A 303 -18.28 -0.58 11.00
CA ARG A 303 -17.35 -1.10 9.97
C ARG A 303 -17.11 -2.60 10.11
N LEU A 304 -17.03 -3.11 11.33
CA LEU A 304 -16.94 -4.55 11.59
C LEU A 304 -18.21 -5.27 11.10
N ALA A 305 -19.39 -4.78 11.44
CA ALA A 305 -20.66 -5.37 11.00
C ALA A 305 -20.76 -5.49 9.47
N MET A 306 -20.31 -4.45 8.77
CA MET A 306 -20.21 -4.46 7.31
C MET A 306 -19.21 -5.51 6.79
N ALA A 307 -18.04 -5.62 7.44
CA ALA A 307 -17.02 -6.60 7.07
C ALA A 307 -17.47 -8.05 7.35
N VAL A 308 -18.22 -8.27 8.43
CA VAL A 308 -18.84 -9.56 8.76
C VAL A 308 -19.88 -9.96 7.68
N ALA A 309 -20.74 -9.03 7.29
CA ALA A 309 -21.73 -9.25 6.22
C ALA A 309 -21.04 -9.64 4.90
N LEU A 310 -20.00 -8.91 4.53
CA LEU A 310 -19.21 -9.20 3.33
C LEU A 310 -18.52 -10.57 3.41
N ALA A 311 -17.92 -10.91 4.54
CA ALA A 311 -17.27 -12.20 4.74
C ALA A 311 -18.27 -13.36 4.63
N GLY A 312 -19.47 -13.21 5.22
CA GLY A 312 -20.58 -14.16 5.11
C GLY A 312 -21.03 -14.34 3.67
N HIS A 313 -21.23 -13.25 2.94
CA HIS A 313 -21.61 -13.27 1.52
C HIS A 313 -20.55 -13.99 0.65
N LEU A 314 -19.27 -13.65 0.82
CA LEU A 314 -18.19 -14.27 0.06
C LEU A 314 -18.06 -15.77 0.37
N ARG A 315 -18.27 -16.18 1.62
CA ARG A 315 -18.35 -17.61 1.99
C ARG A 315 -19.49 -18.32 1.29
N PHE A 316 -20.68 -17.71 1.33
CA PHE A 316 -21.87 -18.27 0.65
C PHE A 316 -21.60 -18.45 -0.86
N CYS A 317 -21.04 -17.43 -1.51
CA CYS A 317 -20.68 -17.52 -2.92
C CYS A 317 -19.59 -18.58 -3.19
N ALA A 318 -18.61 -18.70 -2.28
CA ALA A 318 -17.55 -19.71 -2.39
C ALA A 318 -18.07 -21.14 -2.29
N HIS A 319 -19.07 -21.39 -1.46
CA HIS A 319 -19.67 -22.73 -1.28
C HIS A 319 -20.70 -23.10 -2.36
N LYS A 320 -21.19 -22.08 -3.13
CA LYS A 320 -22.09 -22.33 -4.27
C LYS A 320 -21.36 -22.45 -5.61
N ALA A 321 -20.09 -22.05 -5.70
CA ALA A 321 -19.29 -22.08 -6.92
C ALA A 321 -18.57 -23.42 -7.10
#